data_c357b8fc7bf114d4df14c594df2fb41c
#
_entry.id   c357b8fc7bf114d4df14c594df2fb41c
#
_cell.length_a   1.000
_cell.length_b   1.000
_cell.length_c   1.000
_cell.angle_alpha   90.00
_cell.angle_beta   90.00
_cell.angle_gamma   90.00
#
_symmetry.space_group_name_H-M   'P 1'
#
loop_
_entity.id
_entity.type
_entity.pdbx_description
1 polymer ?
#
loop_
_entity_poly.entity_id
_entity_poly.type
_entity_poly.pdbx_seq_one_letter_code
_entity_poly.pdbx_strand_id
1 'polypeptide(L)'
;MREELTQLLYSRYPVLFGENRLDQAATSMVWGFQHDDGWFAIVDVLAGIIAAHAPEATAVEVKQKMGVLRFSLREDDTFTREACAAAQQFSRTISEVSGRRGMLMVGRQGRWLKTLAPNELDGFVPATPAVAASGASAYADDEVKAAPGRGAPKDEAGGADAFRQAMAGRLHPVTGACRPVDDQGEMTPGGERC
;
A
#
# COMPACT_ATOMS: atom_id res chain seq x y z
N MET A 1 -10.12 -3.89 -4.33
CA MET A 1 -10.20 -4.17 -2.88
C MET A 1 -11.66 -4.41 -2.51
N ARG A 2 -11.96 -5.36 -1.62
CA ARG A 2 -13.34 -5.64 -1.21
C ARG A 2 -13.93 -4.49 -0.39
N GLU A 3 -15.28 -4.42 -0.38
CA GLU A 3 -16.03 -3.28 0.15
C GLU A 3 -15.78 -3.04 1.65
N GLU A 4 -15.71 -4.11 2.46
CA GLU A 4 -15.51 -3.98 3.90
C GLU A 4 -14.19 -3.30 4.25
N LEU A 5 -13.11 -3.62 3.51
CA LEU A 5 -11.81 -3.00 3.69
C LEU A 5 -11.79 -1.55 3.17
N THR A 6 -12.50 -1.29 2.09
CA THR A 6 -12.71 0.04 1.53
C THR A 6 -13.40 0.94 2.54
N GLN A 7 -14.52 0.51 3.11
CA GLN A 7 -15.26 1.28 4.11
C GLN A 7 -14.46 1.49 5.40
N LEU A 8 -13.62 0.52 5.78
CA LEU A 8 -12.73 0.66 6.93
C LEU A 8 -11.71 1.80 6.72
N LEU A 9 -11.11 1.92 5.54
CA LEU A 9 -10.19 3.02 5.22
C LEU A 9 -10.91 4.37 5.19
N TYR A 10 -12.09 4.45 4.58
CA TYR A 10 -12.89 5.68 4.56
C TYR A 10 -13.29 6.13 5.96
N SER A 11 -13.64 5.20 6.85
CA SER A 11 -14.00 5.53 8.24
C SER A 11 -12.81 5.97 9.09
N ARG A 12 -11.63 5.39 8.86
CA ARG A 12 -10.40 5.73 9.60
C ARG A 12 -9.79 7.05 9.15
N TYR A 13 -9.86 7.34 7.85
CA TYR A 13 -9.18 8.48 7.25
C TYR A 13 -10.14 9.30 6.37
N PRO A 14 -11.21 9.87 6.96
CA PRO A 14 -12.29 10.51 6.20
C PRO A 14 -11.86 11.78 5.45
N VAL A 15 -10.84 12.51 5.95
CA VAL A 15 -10.27 13.67 5.25
C VAL A 15 -9.42 13.21 4.09
N LEU A 16 -8.46 12.30 4.34
CA LEU A 16 -7.52 11.82 3.33
C LEU A 16 -8.23 11.20 2.12
N PHE A 17 -9.30 10.44 2.33
CA PHE A 17 -10.07 9.79 1.26
C PHE A 17 -11.40 10.49 0.95
N GLY A 18 -11.57 11.73 1.38
CA GLY A 18 -12.83 12.51 1.19
C GLY A 18 -13.18 12.79 -0.26
N GLU A 19 -12.23 12.74 -1.18
CA GLU A 19 -12.44 12.96 -2.61
C GLU A 19 -13.19 11.83 -3.34
N ASN A 20 -13.47 10.71 -2.69
CA ASN A 20 -14.28 9.63 -3.25
C ASN A 20 -15.72 10.06 -3.62
N ARG A 21 -16.14 11.24 -3.16
CA ARG A 21 -17.47 11.83 -3.40
C ARG A 21 -17.46 12.93 -4.46
N LEU A 22 -16.31 13.26 -5.03
CA LEU A 22 -16.16 14.30 -6.04
C LEU A 22 -16.48 13.79 -7.45
N ASP A 23 -16.40 14.69 -8.44
CA ASP A 23 -16.56 14.33 -9.85
C ASP A 23 -15.30 13.61 -10.38
N GLN A 24 -15.49 12.72 -11.36
CA GLN A 24 -14.43 12.01 -12.08
C GLN A 24 -13.42 12.93 -12.75
N ALA A 25 -13.83 14.14 -13.13
CA ALA A 25 -12.92 15.14 -13.69
C ALA A 25 -11.93 15.70 -12.67
N ALA A 26 -12.25 15.60 -11.37
CA ALA A 26 -11.45 16.16 -10.29
C ALA A 26 -10.48 15.14 -9.67
N THR A 27 -10.83 13.85 -9.68
CA THR A 27 -10.10 12.82 -8.95
C THR A 27 -10.38 11.41 -9.47
N SER A 28 -9.38 10.53 -9.39
CA SER A 28 -9.56 9.10 -9.64
C SER A 28 -10.13 8.34 -8.43
N MET A 29 -10.24 8.97 -7.25
CA MET A 29 -10.79 8.35 -6.05
C MET A 29 -12.27 8.02 -6.14
N VAL A 30 -13.02 8.61 -7.07
CA VAL A 30 -14.40 8.22 -7.36
C VAL A 30 -14.56 6.75 -7.76
N TRP A 31 -13.50 6.14 -8.28
CA TRP A 31 -13.43 4.71 -8.60
C TRP A 31 -12.99 3.84 -7.41
N GLY A 32 -12.77 4.46 -6.23
CA GLY A 32 -12.27 3.81 -5.04
C GLY A 32 -10.82 3.32 -5.19
N PHE A 33 -10.50 2.30 -4.40
CA PHE A 33 -9.17 1.67 -4.39
C PHE A 33 -9.06 0.65 -5.51
N GLN A 34 -8.25 0.95 -6.53
CA GLN A 34 -8.11 0.13 -7.74
C GLN A 34 -6.93 -0.84 -7.60
N HIS A 35 -6.95 -1.66 -6.57
CA HIS A 35 -6.02 -2.76 -6.29
C HIS A 35 -6.72 -3.84 -5.46
N ASP A 36 -6.13 -5.01 -5.35
CA ASP A 36 -6.68 -6.12 -4.58
C ASP A 36 -6.38 -5.99 -3.07
N ASP A 37 -6.93 -6.90 -2.25
CA ASP A 37 -6.92 -6.84 -0.79
C ASP A 37 -5.54 -6.97 -0.15
N GLY A 38 -4.60 -7.61 -0.84
CA GLY A 38 -3.26 -7.88 -0.30
C GLY A 38 -2.45 -6.63 0.04
N TRP A 39 -2.79 -5.48 -0.54
CA TRP A 39 -2.15 -4.20 -0.23
C TRP A 39 -2.87 -3.36 0.81
N PHE A 40 -3.97 -3.85 1.38
CA PHE A 40 -4.70 -3.13 2.43
C PHE A 40 -3.79 -2.63 3.55
N ALA A 41 -2.90 -3.50 4.09
CA ALA A 41 -2.01 -3.12 5.18
C ALA A 41 -1.01 -2.02 4.79
N ILE A 42 -0.53 -2.02 3.54
CA ILE A 42 0.36 -0.99 3.02
C ILE A 42 -0.37 0.35 2.97
N VAL A 43 -1.58 0.35 2.42
CA VAL A 43 -2.42 1.57 2.29
C VAL A 43 -2.83 2.09 3.66
N ASP A 44 -3.23 1.24 4.59
CA ASP A 44 -3.65 1.62 5.94
C ASP A 44 -2.49 2.26 6.74
N VAL A 45 -1.28 1.68 6.68
CA VAL A 45 -0.09 2.27 7.32
C VAL A 45 0.28 3.60 6.70
N LEU A 46 0.33 3.67 5.36
CA LEU A 46 0.66 4.90 4.66
C LEU A 46 -0.35 6.01 4.96
N ALA A 47 -1.64 5.69 4.93
CA ALA A 47 -2.72 6.62 5.24
C ALA A 47 -2.60 7.16 6.68
N GLY A 48 -2.27 6.30 7.65
CA GLY A 48 -2.06 6.72 9.04
C GLY A 48 -0.90 7.69 9.20
N ILE A 49 0.22 7.44 8.50
CA ILE A 49 1.39 8.33 8.51
C ILE A 49 1.06 9.67 7.88
N ILE A 50 0.43 9.67 6.71
CA ILE A 50 0.04 10.90 6.01
C ILE A 50 -0.94 11.71 6.85
N ALA A 51 -1.99 11.08 7.39
CA ALA A 51 -2.98 11.77 8.21
C ALA A 51 -2.40 12.37 9.51
N ALA A 52 -1.37 11.75 10.07
CA ALA A 52 -0.67 12.28 11.26
C ALA A 52 0.25 13.47 10.91
N HIS A 53 0.92 13.44 9.77
CA HIS A 53 1.85 14.48 9.34
C HIS A 53 1.13 15.66 8.67
N ALA A 54 0.18 15.37 7.79
CA ALA A 54 -0.55 16.34 6.98
C ALA A 54 -2.07 16.05 7.08
N PRO A 55 -2.74 16.47 8.17
CA PRO A 55 -4.12 16.12 8.45
C PRO A 55 -5.13 16.63 7.41
N GLU A 56 -4.76 17.66 6.63
CA GLU A 56 -5.60 18.22 5.55
C GLU A 56 -5.30 17.60 4.18
N ALA A 57 -4.34 16.68 4.09
CA ALA A 57 -3.99 16.05 2.83
C ALA A 57 -5.14 15.22 2.28
N THR A 58 -5.32 15.24 0.94
CA THR A 58 -6.33 14.46 0.25
C THR A 58 -5.71 13.59 -0.84
N ALA A 59 -6.11 12.32 -0.89
CA ALA A 59 -5.67 11.38 -1.91
C ALA A 59 -6.52 11.54 -3.17
N VAL A 60 -5.87 11.67 -4.32
CA VAL A 60 -6.52 11.79 -5.62
C VAL A 60 -6.50 10.49 -6.42
N GLU A 61 -5.62 9.56 -6.06
CA GLU A 61 -5.49 8.27 -6.74
C GLU A 61 -4.83 7.24 -5.83
N VAL A 62 -5.46 6.06 -5.69
CA VAL A 62 -4.87 4.87 -5.05
C VAL A 62 -5.16 3.66 -5.92
N LYS A 63 -4.13 3.18 -6.64
CA LYS A 63 -4.32 2.09 -7.60
C LYS A 63 -3.07 1.24 -7.81
N GLN A 64 -3.29 0.10 -8.44
CA GLN A 64 -2.22 -0.69 -9.06
C GLN A 64 -1.85 -0.05 -10.40
N LYS A 65 -0.56 0.17 -10.64
CA LYS A 65 -0.02 0.53 -11.96
C LYS A 65 1.29 -0.20 -12.20
N MET A 66 1.40 -0.93 -13.29
CA MET A 66 2.59 -1.70 -13.67
C MET A 66 3.12 -2.65 -12.58
N GLY A 67 2.21 -3.25 -11.79
CA GLY A 67 2.54 -4.21 -10.74
C GLY A 67 2.96 -3.58 -9.42
N VAL A 68 2.81 -2.26 -9.22
CA VAL A 68 3.12 -1.60 -7.96
C VAL A 68 2.00 -0.67 -7.52
N LEU A 69 1.96 -0.37 -6.23
CA LEU A 69 1.04 0.60 -5.66
C LEU A 69 1.40 2.01 -6.12
N ARG A 70 0.43 2.73 -6.65
CA ARG A 70 0.48 4.17 -6.84
C ARG A 70 -0.46 4.83 -5.85
N PHE A 71 0.08 5.74 -5.06
CA PHE A 71 -0.66 6.57 -4.13
C PHE A 71 -0.29 8.03 -4.40
N SER A 72 -1.26 8.83 -4.80
CA SER A 72 -1.04 10.23 -5.18
C SER A 72 -1.91 11.14 -4.33
N LEU A 73 -1.32 12.22 -3.84
CA LEU A 73 -2.00 13.27 -3.09
C LEU A 73 -2.29 14.46 -4.01
N ARG A 74 -3.24 15.30 -3.62
CA ARG A 74 -3.54 16.57 -4.30
C ARG A 74 -2.41 17.56 -4.11
N GLU A 75 -1.94 17.66 -2.88
CA GLU A 75 -0.76 18.42 -2.49
C GLU A 75 0.16 17.52 -1.69
N ASP A 76 1.44 17.51 -1.99
CA ASP A 76 2.44 16.72 -1.30
C ASP A 76 3.62 17.61 -0.85
N ASP A 77 4.26 17.20 0.21
CA ASP A 77 5.52 17.75 0.67
C ASP A 77 6.63 16.69 0.57
N THR A 78 7.84 17.02 0.99
CA THR A 78 8.97 16.09 0.94
C THR A 78 8.70 14.83 1.76
N PHE A 79 8.12 14.96 2.95
CA PHE A 79 7.83 13.82 3.83
C PHE A 79 6.80 12.86 3.22
N THR A 80 5.65 13.39 2.79
CA THR A 80 4.58 12.58 2.20
C THR A 80 5.00 11.92 0.90
N ARG A 81 5.82 12.60 0.09
CA ARG A 81 6.40 12.05 -1.15
C ARG A 81 7.34 10.89 -0.86
N GLU A 82 8.23 11.02 0.12
CA GLU A 82 9.11 9.93 0.56
C GLU A 82 8.33 8.74 1.12
N ALA A 83 7.29 8.97 1.92
CA ALA A 83 6.43 7.92 2.44
C ALA A 83 5.70 7.15 1.32
N CYS A 84 5.13 7.87 0.35
CA CYS A 84 4.50 7.27 -0.84
C CYS A 84 5.50 6.46 -1.66
N ALA A 85 6.71 6.98 -1.89
CA ALA A 85 7.77 6.26 -2.61
C ALA A 85 8.19 4.98 -1.87
N ALA A 86 8.32 5.03 -0.54
CA ALA A 86 8.64 3.86 0.27
C ALA A 86 7.52 2.80 0.20
N ALA A 87 6.26 3.20 0.28
CA ALA A 87 5.11 2.30 0.13
C ALA A 87 5.07 1.65 -1.25
N GLN A 88 5.33 2.42 -2.31
CA GLN A 88 5.46 1.92 -3.67
C GLN A 88 6.58 0.88 -3.79
N GLN A 89 7.77 1.15 -3.25
CA GLN A 89 8.86 0.17 -3.26
C GLN A 89 8.52 -1.09 -2.48
N PHE A 90 7.87 -0.94 -1.33
CA PHE A 90 7.45 -2.07 -0.50
C PHE A 90 6.43 -2.96 -1.22
N SER A 91 5.48 -2.37 -1.95
CA SER A 91 4.46 -3.09 -2.72
C SER A 91 5.03 -4.02 -3.79
N ARG A 92 6.28 -3.78 -4.25
CA ARG A 92 6.99 -4.65 -5.21
C ARG A 92 7.32 -6.04 -4.65
N THR A 93 7.28 -6.20 -3.34
CA THR A 93 7.64 -7.44 -2.65
C THR A 93 6.46 -8.13 -1.98
N ILE A 94 5.27 -7.53 -2.08
CA ILE A 94 4.04 -8.02 -1.46
C ILE A 94 2.98 -8.25 -2.54
N SER A 95 2.42 -9.45 -2.58
CA SER A 95 1.33 -9.77 -3.49
C SER A 95 0.13 -8.85 -3.27
N GLU A 96 -0.35 -8.24 -4.36
CA GLU A 96 -1.55 -7.40 -4.29
C GLU A 96 -2.83 -8.19 -3.97
N VAL A 97 -2.82 -9.50 -4.21
CA VAL A 97 -3.98 -10.37 -3.97
C VAL A 97 -4.02 -10.87 -2.54
N SER A 98 -2.94 -11.49 -2.06
CA SER A 98 -2.92 -12.19 -0.76
C SER A 98 -2.17 -11.47 0.36
N GLY A 99 -1.37 -10.44 0.05
CA GLY A 99 -0.50 -9.81 1.03
C GLY A 99 0.74 -10.65 1.42
N ARG A 100 0.93 -11.83 0.83
CA ARG A 100 2.14 -12.65 1.03
C ARG A 100 3.33 -12.08 0.25
N ARG A 101 4.53 -12.60 0.52
CA ARG A 101 5.70 -12.27 -0.32
C ARG A 101 5.41 -12.56 -1.78
N GLY A 102 5.67 -11.57 -2.62
CA GLY A 102 5.42 -11.63 -4.06
C GLY A 102 6.61 -11.13 -4.86
N MET A 103 6.50 -11.29 -6.17
CA MET A 103 7.42 -10.77 -7.17
C MET A 103 6.65 -10.26 -8.37
N LEU A 104 7.30 -9.43 -9.18
CA LEU A 104 6.67 -8.95 -10.40
C LEU A 104 6.41 -10.09 -11.37
N MET A 105 5.17 -10.23 -11.78
CA MET A 105 4.68 -11.23 -12.71
C MET A 105 4.08 -10.53 -13.93
N VAL A 106 4.16 -11.19 -15.06
CA VAL A 106 3.56 -10.74 -16.33
C VAL A 106 2.54 -11.77 -16.81
N GLY A 107 1.37 -11.29 -17.21
CA GLY A 107 0.37 -12.14 -17.87
C GLY A 107 0.92 -12.72 -19.16
N ARG A 108 0.56 -13.97 -19.51
CA ARG A 108 1.07 -14.70 -20.71
C ARG A 108 0.89 -13.93 -22.03
N GLN A 109 -0.05 -12.99 -22.08
CA GLN A 109 -0.25 -12.12 -23.23
C GLN A 109 0.63 -10.85 -23.20
N GLY A 110 1.55 -10.73 -22.23
CA GLY A 110 2.51 -9.63 -22.12
C GLY A 110 1.93 -8.25 -21.72
N ARG A 111 0.63 -8.17 -21.40
CA ARG A 111 -0.07 -6.89 -21.23
C ARG A 111 -0.26 -6.44 -19.78
N TRP A 112 -0.26 -7.37 -18.84
CA TRP A 112 -0.60 -7.07 -17.45
C TRP A 112 0.56 -7.39 -16.54
N LEU A 113 0.98 -6.43 -15.75
CA LEU A 113 1.97 -6.59 -14.70
C LEU A 113 1.27 -6.55 -13.34
N LYS A 114 1.56 -7.54 -12.49
CA LYS A 114 1.08 -7.63 -11.12
C LYS A 114 2.21 -8.11 -10.22
N THR A 115 2.25 -7.64 -8.97
CA THR A 115 3.08 -8.30 -7.95
C THR A 115 2.26 -9.39 -7.30
N LEU A 116 2.68 -10.64 -7.45
CA LEU A 116 1.95 -11.84 -7.02
C LEU A 116 2.87 -12.80 -6.28
N ALA A 117 2.31 -13.58 -5.36
CA ALA A 117 2.97 -14.75 -4.81
C ALA A 117 3.02 -15.87 -5.87
N PRO A 118 4.00 -16.80 -5.79
CA PRO A 118 4.08 -17.92 -6.73
C PRO A 118 2.77 -18.73 -6.78
N ASN A 119 2.33 -19.05 -7.99
CA ASN A 119 1.13 -19.87 -8.26
C ASN A 119 -0.20 -19.28 -7.73
N GLU A 120 -0.27 -17.96 -7.55
CA GLU A 120 -1.45 -17.32 -6.98
C GLU A 120 -2.53 -17.02 -8.04
N LEU A 121 -2.14 -16.70 -9.26
CA LEU A 121 -3.03 -16.52 -10.39
C LEU A 121 -2.56 -17.30 -11.61
N ASP A 122 -3.49 -18.02 -12.23
CA ASP A 122 -3.24 -18.71 -13.48
C ASP A 122 -2.94 -17.69 -14.61
N GLY A 123 -2.04 -18.09 -15.50
CA GLY A 123 -1.71 -17.27 -16.67
C GLY A 123 -0.69 -16.15 -16.41
N PHE A 124 -0.11 -16.09 -15.21
CA PHE A 124 1.01 -15.20 -14.88
C PHE A 124 2.32 -16.00 -14.76
N VAL A 125 3.40 -15.39 -15.21
CA VAL A 125 4.76 -15.93 -15.12
C VAL A 125 5.70 -14.84 -14.58
N PRO A 126 6.84 -15.19 -13.96
CA PRO A 126 7.81 -14.20 -13.53
C PRO A 126 8.22 -13.26 -14.66
N ALA A 127 8.20 -11.95 -14.40
CA ALA A 127 8.63 -10.95 -15.35
C ALA A 127 10.13 -11.06 -15.62
N THR A 128 10.54 -10.99 -16.88
CA THR A 128 11.97 -10.91 -17.23
C THR A 128 12.54 -9.54 -16.81
N PRO A 129 13.87 -9.44 -16.62
CA PRO A 129 14.51 -8.15 -16.29
C PRO A 129 14.17 -7.03 -17.28
N ALA A 130 14.06 -7.35 -18.58
CA ALA A 130 13.71 -6.37 -19.62
C ALA A 130 12.28 -5.83 -19.44
N VAL A 131 11.31 -6.69 -19.10
CA VAL A 131 9.92 -6.29 -18.82
C VAL A 131 9.83 -5.48 -17.51
N ALA A 132 10.59 -5.88 -16.50
CA ALA A 132 10.66 -5.13 -15.23
C ALA A 132 11.25 -3.73 -15.42
N ALA A 133 12.29 -3.60 -16.28
CA ALA A 133 12.91 -2.32 -16.60
C ALA A 133 11.98 -1.39 -17.40
N SER A 134 11.21 -1.91 -18.35
CA SER A 134 10.23 -1.12 -19.12
C SER A 134 9.09 -0.60 -18.22
N GLY A 135 8.65 -1.39 -17.25
CA GLY A 135 7.71 -0.96 -16.22
C GLY A 135 8.28 0.18 -15.36
N ALA A 136 9.57 0.10 -14.99
CA ALA A 136 10.23 1.13 -14.19
C ALA A 136 10.37 2.48 -14.95
N SER A 137 10.65 2.43 -16.27
CA SER A 137 10.74 3.65 -17.10
C SER A 137 9.41 4.39 -17.21
N ALA A 138 8.28 3.67 -17.28
CA ALA A 138 6.95 4.28 -17.32
C ALA A 138 6.58 5.05 -16.03
N TYR A 139 7.32 4.84 -14.93
CA TYR A 139 7.16 5.59 -13.69
C TYR A 139 7.90 6.93 -13.70
N ALA A 140 9.09 6.96 -14.28
CA ALA A 140 9.89 8.19 -14.35
C ALA A 140 9.16 9.29 -15.14
N ASP A 141 8.39 8.90 -16.16
CA ASP A 141 7.65 9.85 -17.00
C ASP A 141 6.41 10.45 -16.31
N ASP A 142 5.85 9.77 -15.30
CA ASP A 142 4.68 10.25 -14.55
C ASP A 142 5.06 11.14 -13.35
N GLU A 143 6.24 10.95 -12.74
CA GLU A 143 6.74 11.84 -11.68
C GLU A 143 6.97 13.27 -12.18
N VAL A 144 7.29 13.42 -13.45
CA VAL A 144 7.51 14.75 -14.08
C VAL A 144 6.18 15.52 -14.28
N LYS A 145 5.02 14.83 -14.20
CA LYS A 145 3.71 15.46 -14.42
C LYS A 145 2.98 15.90 -13.14
N ALA A 146 3.52 15.56 -11.96
CA ALA A 146 3.02 16.11 -10.71
C ALA A 146 3.33 17.61 -10.68
N ALA A 147 2.29 18.44 -10.77
CA ALA A 147 2.44 19.89 -10.67
C ALA A 147 3.12 20.25 -9.34
N PRO A 148 4.04 21.23 -9.31
CA PRO A 148 4.64 21.67 -8.06
C PRO A 148 3.56 22.21 -7.14
N GLY A 149 3.33 21.52 -6.02
CA GLY A 149 2.41 21.97 -4.98
C GLY A 149 2.79 23.37 -4.51
N ARG A 150 1.82 24.28 -4.43
CA ARG A 150 1.98 25.65 -3.92
C ARG A 150 1.90 25.65 -2.37
N GLY A 151 2.61 24.77 -1.71
CA GLY A 151 2.79 24.80 -0.27
C GLY A 151 4.25 25.10 0.03
N ALA A 152 4.56 25.99 0.98
CA ALA A 152 5.90 26.14 1.49
C ALA A 152 6.36 24.77 2.02
N PRO A 153 7.49 24.23 1.56
CA PRO A 153 7.94 22.93 2.00
C PRO A 153 8.20 22.98 3.49
N LYS A 154 7.51 22.14 4.25
CA LYS A 154 8.04 21.69 5.52
C LYS A 154 9.16 20.73 5.14
N ASP A 155 10.41 21.22 5.26
CA ASP A 155 11.63 20.46 4.90
C ASP A 155 11.89 19.33 5.91
N GLU A 156 10.89 18.56 6.28
CA GLU A 156 11.03 17.39 7.13
C GLU A 156 11.20 16.16 6.26
N ALA A 157 12.46 15.78 6.02
CA ALA A 157 12.80 14.45 5.53
C ALA A 157 12.43 13.40 6.58
N GLY A 158 12.18 12.14 6.18
CA GLY A 158 11.95 11.04 7.12
C GLY A 158 10.67 10.26 6.88
N GLY A 159 9.85 10.64 5.89
CA GLY A 159 8.62 9.93 5.55
C GLY A 159 8.85 8.47 5.16
N ALA A 160 9.94 8.19 4.46
CA ALA A 160 10.32 6.82 4.10
C ALA A 160 10.67 5.97 5.32
N ASP A 161 11.36 6.56 6.29
CA ASP A 161 11.74 5.85 7.52
C ASP A 161 10.53 5.64 8.44
N ALA A 162 9.65 6.63 8.55
CA ALA A 162 8.38 6.49 9.26
C ALA A 162 7.54 5.34 8.69
N PHE A 163 7.44 5.24 7.37
CA PHE A 163 6.74 4.13 6.72
C PHE A 163 7.40 2.78 7.00
N ARG A 164 8.73 2.66 6.84
CA ARG A 164 9.45 1.40 7.08
C ARG A 164 9.31 0.94 8.53
N GLN A 165 9.41 1.83 9.50
CA GLN A 165 9.24 1.52 10.92
C GLN A 165 7.82 1.04 11.24
N ALA A 166 6.80 1.73 10.74
CA ALA A 166 5.41 1.36 10.94
C ALA A 166 5.07 0.00 10.29
N MET A 167 5.60 -0.28 9.10
CA MET A 167 5.44 -1.58 8.44
C MET A 167 6.18 -2.69 9.19
N ALA A 168 7.40 -2.44 9.70
CA ALA A 168 8.14 -3.42 10.49
C ALA A 168 7.36 -3.83 11.74
N GLY A 169 6.72 -2.89 12.43
CA GLY A 169 5.86 -3.18 13.58
C GLY A 169 4.65 -4.06 13.26
N ARG A 170 4.13 -3.99 12.03
CA ARG A 170 3.01 -4.84 11.58
C ARG A 170 3.45 -6.21 11.05
N LEU A 171 4.66 -6.32 10.53
CA LEU A 171 5.20 -7.57 9.97
C LEU A 171 5.85 -8.47 11.03
N HIS A 172 6.15 -7.95 12.22
CA HIS A 172 6.46 -8.82 13.32
C HIS A 172 5.20 -9.64 13.63
N PRO A 173 5.24 -10.98 13.49
CA PRO A 173 4.19 -11.80 14.02
C PRO A 173 4.08 -11.39 15.49
N VAL A 174 2.88 -11.05 15.92
CA VAL A 174 2.56 -11.16 17.33
C VAL A 174 2.91 -12.59 17.65
N THR A 175 4.07 -12.80 18.24
CA THR A 175 4.40 -14.02 18.92
C THR A 175 3.54 -14.03 20.18
N GLY A 176 2.24 -14.21 19.96
CA GLY A 176 1.39 -14.87 20.91
C GLY A 176 1.96 -16.30 20.98
N ALA A 177 2.99 -16.47 21.79
CA ALA A 177 3.44 -17.78 22.15
C ALA A 177 2.25 -18.45 22.80
N CYS A 178 1.59 -19.34 22.04
CA CYS A 178 0.73 -20.34 22.64
C CYS A 178 1.64 -21.08 23.64
N ARG A 179 1.43 -20.84 24.92
CA ARG A 179 2.13 -21.63 25.96
C ARG A 179 1.62 -23.05 25.81
N PRO A 180 2.53 -24.02 25.75
CA PRO A 180 2.12 -25.41 25.75
C PRO A 180 1.30 -25.68 27.01
N VAL A 181 0.13 -26.28 26.86
CA VAL A 181 -0.61 -26.93 27.94
C VAL A 181 0.29 -28.04 28.49
N ASP A 182 0.37 -28.16 29.80
CA ASP A 182 1.03 -29.28 30.43
C ASP A 182 0.29 -30.60 30.11
N ASP A 183 0.97 -31.71 30.31
CA ASP A 183 0.45 -33.07 30.04
C ASP A 183 -0.82 -33.43 30.85
N GLN A 184 -1.31 -32.54 31.70
CA GLN A 184 -2.51 -32.74 32.53
C GLN A 184 -3.69 -31.84 32.11
N GLY A 185 -3.53 -30.97 31.11
CA GLY A 185 -4.64 -30.18 30.55
C GLY A 185 -5.10 -29.00 31.42
N GLU A 186 -4.35 -28.63 32.45
CA GLU A 186 -4.68 -27.48 33.30
C GLU A 186 -4.04 -26.19 32.77
N MET A 187 -4.86 -25.13 32.72
CA MET A 187 -4.44 -23.79 32.32
C MET A 187 -3.78 -23.07 33.49
N THR A 188 -2.55 -22.59 33.30
CA THR A 188 -1.93 -21.64 34.24
C THR A 188 -2.75 -20.35 34.28
N PRO A 189 -3.01 -19.76 35.48
CA PRO A 189 -3.84 -18.56 35.63
C PRO A 189 -3.17 -17.39 34.91
N GLY A 190 -3.88 -16.84 33.90
CA GLY A 190 -3.51 -15.64 33.16
C GLY A 190 -3.48 -15.74 31.64
N GLY A 191 -3.95 -16.84 31.02
CA GLY A 191 -3.97 -16.99 29.56
C GLY A 191 -5.38 -17.07 28.97
N GLU A 192 -5.71 -16.18 28.05
CA GLU A 192 -6.87 -16.31 27.19
C GLU A 192 -6.66 -17.44 26.16
N ARG A 193 -7.74 -18.16 25.84
CA ARG A 193 -7.72 -19.26 24.84
C ARG A 193 -7.52 -18.69 23.43
N CYS A 194 -6.69 -19.35 22.66
CA CYS A 194 -6.68 -19.20 21.20
C CYS A 194 -7.91 -19.88 20.56
#